data_668d3dfd4fa3a8c73a74f374e1106070
#
_entry.id   668d3dfd4fa3a8c73a74f374e1106070
#
_cell.length_a   1.000
_cell.length_b   1.000
_cell.length_c   1.000
_cell.angle_alpha   90.00
_cell.angle_beta   90.00
_cell.angle_gamma   90.00
#
_symmetry.space_group_name_H-M   'P 1'
#
loop_
_entity.id
_entity.type
_entity.pdbx_description
1 polymer ?
#
loop_
_entity_poly.entity_id
_entity_poly.type
_entity_poly.pdbx_seq_one_letter_code
_entity_poly.pdbx_strand_id
1 'polypeptide(L)'
;MRNWVVGGALIPRVGGVELDGLVLVGNRRRDRSVEWTPPGGVIDRGESIRQGLEREVLEETGLTVAAWADLRYSVVVEAPQLGWRLRVEAWEATDVVGEIVVADPDGIVEEVRQVASPEALVLLATSPQWVHIPVGDWLNGVVHPTGSFHFRIIGADRSTSRVERIA
;
A
#
# COMPACT_ATOMS: atom_id res chain seq x y z
N MET A 1 7.75 18.16 -13.03
CA MET A 1 7.14 16.87 -12.63
C MET A 1 7.29 16.67 -11.13
N ARG A 2 6.21 16.40 -10.44
CA ARG A 2 6.25 16.08 -9.02
C ARG A 2 6.61 14.61 -8.82
N ASN A 3 7.56 14.33 -7.95
CA ASN A 3 7.97 12.97 -7.63
C ASN A 3 7.66 12.67 -6.17
N TRP A 4 7.02 11.53 -5.94
CA TRP A 4 6.75 11.04 -4.61
C TRP A 4 7.35 9.66 -4.40
N VAL A 5 7.79 9.42 -3.17
CA VAL A 5 8.14 8.10 -2.69
C VAL A 5 7.08 7.68 -1.69
N VAL A 6 6.52 6.51 -1.89
CA VAL A 6 5.48 5.93 -1.04
C VAL A 6 5.95 4.58 -0.53
N GLY A 7 5.69 4.30 0.73
CA GLY A 7 5.88 2.99 1.31
C GLY A 7 4.55 2.26 1.48
N GLY A 8 4.57 0.96 1.26
CA GLY A 8 3.46 0.06 1.59
C GLY A 8 3.95 -1.05 2.53
N ALA A 9 3.19 -1.30 3.59
CA ALA A 9 3.52 -2.33 4.57
C ALA A 9 2.67 -3.58 4.34
N LEU A 10 3.33 -4.70 4.04
CA LEU A 10 2.69 -6.00 3.98
C LEU A 10 2.77 -6.65 5.35
N ILE A 11 1.65 -6.76 6.04
CA ILE A 11 1.56 -7.25 7.43
C ILE A 11 0.80 -8.57 7.46
N PRO A 12 1.50 -9.72 7.34
CA PRO A 12 0.85 -11.03 7.31
C PRO A 12 0.66 -11.65 8.71
N ARG A 13 1.16 -11.01 9.76
CA ARG A 13 1.04 -11.46 11.14
C ARG A 13 1.04 -10.30 12.12
N VAL A 14 0.34 -10.49 13.23
CA VAL A 14 0.29 -9.53 14.34
C VAL A 14 0.41 -10.30 15.65
N GLY A 15 1.31 -9.86 16.56
CA GLY A 15 1.53 -10.53 17.84
C GLY A 15 1.98 -11.98 17.71
N GLY A 16 2.72 -12.32 16.64
CA GLY A 16 3.18 -13.68 16.36
C GLY A 16 2.12 -14.61 15.75
N VAL A 17 0.89 -14.12 15.52
CA VAL A 17 -0.20 -14.88 14.89
C VAL A 17 -0.25 -14.59 13.40
N GLU A 18 -0.18 -15.64 12.58
CA GLU A 18 -0.36 -15.53 11.13
C GLU A 18 -1.82 -15.32 10.77
N LEU A 19 -2.07 -14.45 9.78
CA LEU A 19 -3.41 -14.03 9.37
C LEU A 19 -3.97 -14.83 8.17
N ASP A 20 -3.14 -15.64 7.50
CA ASP A 20 -3.44 -16.22 6.17
C ASP A 20 -3.85 -15.15 5.14
N GLY A 21 -3.41 -13.91 5.35
CA GLY A 21 -3.74 -12.76 4.56
C GLY A 21 -2.95 -11.53 5.00
N LEU A 22 -3.61 -10.41 5.13
CA LEU A 22 -2.98 -9.12 5.44
C LEU A 22 -3.82 -8.25 6.36
N VAL A 23 -3.14 -7.28 6.99
CA VAL A 23 -3.79 -6.08 7.53
C VAL A 23 -4.04 -5.11 6.38
N LEU A 24 -5.29 -4.68 6.21
CA LEU A 24 -5.68 -3.66 5.24
C LEU A 24 -6.34 -2.48 5.95
N VAL A 25 -6.18 -1.30 5.36
CA VAL A 25 -6.84 -0.07 5.80
C VAL A 25 -7.87 0.38 4.77
N GLY A 26 -9.03 0.78 5.23
CA GLY A 26 -10.09 1.37 4.43
C GLY A 26 -9.98 2.89 4.46
N ASN A 27 -9.64 3.49 3.33
CA ASN A 27 -9.45 4.92 3.16
C ASN A 27 -10.70 5.56 2.54
N ARG A 28 -11.20 6.62 3.15
CA ARG A 28 -12.31 7.39 2.59
C ARG A 28 -11.83 8.24 1.42
N ARG A 29 -12.50 8.12 0.28
CA ARG A 29 -12.31 8.99 -0.88
C ARG A 29 -13.22 10.21 -0.82
N ARG A 30 -12.96 11.20 -1.68
CA ARG A 30 -13.78 12.42 -1.79
C ARG A 30 -15.24 12.13 -2.14
N ASP A 31 -15.53 11.08 -2.92
CA ASP A 31 -16.86 10.62 -3.29
C ASP A 31 -17.54 9.77 -2.20
N ARG A 32 -16.91 9.66 -1.02
CA ARG A 32 -17.31 8.85 0.15
C ARG A 32 -17.21 7.34 -0.03
N SER A 33 -16.71 6.85 -1.16
CA SER A 33 -16.35 5.44 -1.30
C SER A 33 -15.14 5.11 -0.44
N VAL A 34 -14.98 3.83 -0.10
CA VAL A 34 -13.84 3.33 0.67
C VAL A 34 -12.92 2.55 -0.26
N GLU A 35 -11.65 2.92 -0.26
CA GLU A 35 -10.59 2.25 -0.96
C GLU A 35 -9.74 1.45 0.02
N TRP A 36 -9.56 0.17 -0.25
CA TRP A 36 -8.77 -0.71 0.60
C TRP A 36 -7.36 -0.88 0.07
N THR A 37 -6.38 -0.63 0.93
CA THR A 37 -4.95 -0.75 0.63
C THR A 37 -4.20 -1.36 1.81
N PRO A 38 -2.98 -1.89 1.60
CA PRO A 38 -2.05 -2.07 2.71
C PRO A 38 -1.80 -0.74 3.43
N PRO A 39 -1.48 -0.75 4.73
CA PRO A 39 -1.06 0.46 5.43
C PRO A 39 0.17 1.08 4.77
N GLY A 40 0.26 2.40 4.75
CA GLY A 40 1.40 3.10 4.17
C GLY A 40 1.04 4.51 3.74
N GLY A 41 2.02 5.20 3.18
CA GLY A 41 1.83 6.57 2.72
C GLY A 41 3.11 7.19 2.19
N VAL A 42 3.08 8.49 2.02
CA VAL A 42 4.20 9.27 1.53
C VAL A 42 5.33 9.28 2.56
N ILE A 43 6.53 8.99 2.08
CA ILE A 43 7.75 9.07 2.90
C ILE A 43 8.20 10.53 2.92
N ASP A 44 8.31 11.09 4.11
CA ASP A 44 8.69 12.48 4.29
C ASP A 44 10.18 12.70 3.99
N ARG A 45 10.50 13.95 3.63
CA ARG A 45 11.89 14.31 3.39
C ARG A 45 12.72 14.11 4.66
N GLY A 46 13.81 13.37 4.55
CA GLY A 46 14.72 13.07 5.67
C GLY A 46 14.40 11.77 6.41
N GLU A 47 13.26 11.14 6.12
CA GLU A 47 12.98 9.79 6.60
C GLU A 47 13.61 8.73 5.69
N SER A 48 14.06 7.62 6.27
CA SER A 48 14.22 6.38 5.51
C SER A 48 12.83 5.79 5.21
N ILE A 49 12.75 4.91 4.22
CA ILE A 49 11.49 4.24 3.89
C ILE A 49 10.93 3.48 5.10
N ARG A 50 11.77 2.78 5.83
CA ARG A 50 11.35 2.06 7.04
C ARG A 50 10.83 2.99 8.13
N GLN A 51 11.50 4.10 8.39
CA GLN A 51 11.03 5.09 9.36
C GLN A 51 9.67 5.66 8.98
N GLY A 52 9.48 6.04 7.72
CA GLY A 52 8.21 6.51 7.20
C GLY A 52 7.12 5.46 7.29
N LEU A 53 7.42 4.21 6.94
CA LEU A 53 6.47 3.11 7.07
C LEU A 53 6.08 2.80 8.52
N GLU A 54 7.03 2.81 9.44
CA GLU A 54 6.74 2.62 10.87
C GLU A 54 5.82 3.71 11.40
N ARG A 55 6.04 4.97 11.01
CA ARG A 55 5.18 6.10 11.33
C ARG A 55 3.78 5.94 10.73
N GLU A 56 3.66 5.65 9.43
CA GLU A 56 2.37 5.48 8.76
C GLU A 56 1.57 4.31 9.33
N VAL A 57 2.21 3.17 9.57
CA VAL A 57 1.53 2.01 10.18
C VAL A 57 0.99 2.36 11.55
N LEU A 58 1.77 3.04 12.38
CA LEU A 58 1.33 3.45 13.72
C LEU A 58 0.15 4.45 13.64
N GLU A 59 0.26 5.46 12.78
CA GLU A 59 -0.78 6.48 12.61
C GLU A 59 -2.10 5.88 12.10
N GLU A 60 -2.02 4.98 11.13
CA GLU A 60 -3.21 4.42 10.47
C GLU A 60 -3.83 3.25 11.23
N THR A 61 -3.03 2.45 11.94
CA THR A 61 -3.51 1.17 12.51
C THR A 61 -3.34 1.07 14.03
N GLY A 62 -2.50 1.88 14.65
CA GLY A 62 -2.10 1.73 16.05
C GLY A 62 -1.05 0.63 16.27
N LEU A 63 -0.65 -0.09 15.25
CA LEU A 63 0.35 -1.16 15.33
C LEU A 63 1.77 -0.62 15.28
N THR A 64 2.68 -1.29 15.96
CA THR A 64 4.12 -0.99 15.94
C THR A 64 4.85 -2.10 15.20
N VAL A 65 5.62 -1.74 14.19
CA VAL A 65 6.50 -2.67 13.47
C VAL A 65 7.87 -2.67 14.13
N ALA A 66 8.27 -3.83 14.65
CA ALA A 66 9.56 -4.00 15.32
C ALA A 66 10.65 -4.58 14.40
N ALA A 67 10.26 -5.29 13.33
CA ALA A 67 11.20 -5.86 12.38
C ALA A 67 10.61 -5.97 10.97
N TRP A 68 11.48 -5.86 9.97
CA TRP A 68 11.15 -5.95 8.55
C TRP A 68 11.96 -7.06 7.88
N ALA A 69 11.36 -7.73 6.90
CA ALA A 69 12.08 -8.52 5.92
C ALA A 69 12.64 -7.60 4.81
N ASP A 70 13.19 -8.21 3.76
CA ASP A 70 13.64 -7.49 2.58
C ASP A 70 12.46 -6.92 1.78
N LEU A 71 12.77 -5.96 0.91
CA LEU A 71 11.86 -5.42 -0.07
C LEU A 71 11.19 -6.55 -0.87
N ARG A 72 9.87 -6.55 -0.95
CA ARG A 72 9.12 -7.57 -1.69
C ARG A 72 8.93 -7.20 -3.16
N TYR A 73 8.56 -5.97 -3.42
CA TYR A 73 8.46 -5.43 -4.77
C TYR A 73 8.50 -3.91 -4.78
N SER A 74 8.74 -3.36 -5.95
CA SER A 74 8.64 -1.93 -6.20
C SER A 74 7.67 -1.66 -7.34
N VAL A 75 7.08 -0.47 -7.34
CA VAL A 75 6.16 -0.02 -8.38
C VAL A 75 6.55 1.38 -8.82
N VAL A 76 6.58 1.61 -10.12
CA VAL A 76 6.68 2.96 -10.69
C VAL A 76 5.38 3.27 -11.40
N VAL A 77 4.81 4.42 -11.11
CA VAL A 77 3.64 4.94 -11.80
C VAL A 77 4.00 6.29 -12.39
N GLU A 78 3.86 6.41 -13.69
CA GLU A 78 4.09 7.66 -14.41
C GLU A 78 2.79 8.24 -14.93
N ALA A 79 2.57 9.52 -14.66
CA ALA A 79 1.44 10.28 -15.19
C ALA A 79 1.95 11.57 -15.84
N PRO A 80 2.61 11.46 -17.02
CA PRO A 80 3.31 12.59 -17.63
C PRO A 80 2.38 13.75 -17.99
N GLN A 81 1.18 13.46 -18.45
CA GLN A 81 0.18 14.48 -18.78
C GLN A 81 -0.44 15.16 -17.55
N LEU A 82 -0.37 14.52 -16.38
CA LEU A 82 -0.80 15.07 -15.10
C LEU A 82 0.37 15.67 -14.30
N GLY A 83 1.59 15.53 -14.80
CA GLY A 83 2.80 16.16 -14.24
C GLY A 83 3.32 15.49 -12.96
N TRP A 84 3.11 14.18 -12.76
CA TRP A 84 3.62 13.49 -11.59
C TRP A 84 4.15 12.07 -11.86
N ARG A 85 4.98 11.62 -10.96
CA ARG A 85 5.53 10.26 -10.91
C ARG A 85 5.54 9.77 -9.46
N LEU A 86 5.21 8.51 -9.29
CA LEU A 86 5.18 7.83 -8.01
C LEU A 86 6.13 6.63 -8.03
N ARG A 87 6.92 6.49 -6.98
CA ARG A 87 7.67 5.26 -6.72
C ARG A 87 7.17 4.66 -5.41
N VAL A 88 6.75 3.42 -5.46
CA VAL A 88 6.28 2.67 -4.30
C VAL A 88 7.27 1.56 -3.97
N GLU A 89 7.55 1.37 -2.70
CA GLU A 89 8.26 0.20 -2.19
C GLU A 89 7.36 -0.53 -1.19
N ALA A 90 7.17 -1.84 -1.42
CA ALA A 90 6.39 -2.69 -0.52
C ALA A 90 7.33 -3.59 0.28
N TRP A 91 7.24 -3.45 1.60
CA TRP A 91 8.07 -4.16 2.56
C TRP A 91 7.21 -5.06 3.44
N GLU A 92 7.67 -6.28 3.68
CA GLU A 92 7.00 -7.19 4.60
C GLU A 92 7.46 -6.94 6.03
N ALA A 93 6.50 -6.71 6.92
CA ALA A 93 6.73 -6.65 8.36
C ALA A 93 6.78 -8.07 8.94
N THR A 94 7.85 -8.40 9.66
CA THR A 94 8.06 -9.72 10.25
C THR A 94 7.73 -9.78 11.73
N ASP A 95 7.80 -8.66 12.43
CA ASP A 95 7.43 -8.54 13.84
C ASP A 95 6.56 -7.29 14.02
N VAL A 96 5.30 -7.51 14.36
CA VAL A 96 4.30 -6.45 14.55
C VAL A 96 3.57 -6.71 15.85
N VAL A 97 3.52 -5.68 16.71
CA VAL A 97 2.91 -5.74 18.03
C VAL A 97 1.92 -4.60 18.24
N GLY A 98 1.08 -4.75 19.23
CA GLY A 98 0.08 -3.76 19.62
C GLY A 98 -1.33 -4.17 19.26
N GLU A 99 -2.24 -3.24 19.43
CA GLU A 99 -3.66 -3.41 19.16
C GLU A 99 -4.09 -2.45 18.06
N ILE A 100 -5.02 -2.89 17.21
CA ILE A 100 -5.60 -2.03 16.18
C ILE A 100 -6.45 -0.95 16.85
N VAL A 101 -6.06 0.30 16.60
CA VAL A 101 -6.78 1.50 17.02
C VAL A 101 -6.88 2.44 15.84
N VAL A 102 -8.09 2.73 15.40
CA VAL A 102 -8.34 3.68 14.32
C VAL A 102 -8.36 5.09 14.91
N ALA A 103 -7.23 5.77 14.84
CA ALA A 103 -7.04 7.13 15.34
C ALA A 103 -6.14 7.94 14.39
N ASP A 104 -6.40 7.80 13.08
CA ASP A 104 -5.63 8.47 12.04
C ASP A 104 -5.69 10.00 12.20
N PRO A 105 -4.53 10.70 12.36
CA PRO A 105 -4.50 12.15 12.51
C PRO A 105 -5.11 12.89 11.32
N ASP A 106 -5.00 12.33 10.12
CA ASP A 106 -5.53 12.92 8.89
C ASP A 106 -7.03 12.63 8.68
N GLY A 107 -7.62 11.70 9.47
CA GLY A 107 -9.03 11.36 9.42
C GLY A 107 -9.48 10.68 8.13
N ILE A 108 -8.57 10.08 7.38
CA ILE A 108 -8.82 9.41 6.10
C ILE A 108 -9.14 7.94 6.32
N VAL A 109 -8.44 7.28 7.23
CA VAL A 109 -8.68 5.87 7.57
C VAL A 109 -9.95 5.74 8.41
N GLU A 110 -10.92 5.01 7.88
CA GLU A 110 -12.19 4.72 8.58
C GLU A 110 -12.16 3.39 9.31
N GLU A 111 -11.45 2.42 8.78
CA GLU A 111 -11.47 1.05 9.26
C GLU A 111 -10.13 0.36 8.99
N VAL A 112 -9.77 -0.53 9.89
CA VAL A 112 -8.60 -1.42 9.75
C VAL A 112 -9.08 -2.85 9.95
N ARG A 113 -8.72 -3.75 9.05
CA ARG A 113 -9.09 -5.17 9.11
C ARG A 113 -7.88 -6.08 8.99
N GLN A 114 -7.93 -7.16 9.74
CA GLN A 114 -7.11 -8.35 9.50
C GLN A 114 -7.94 -9.30 8.64
N VAL A 115 -7.53 -9.51 7.39
CA VAL A 115 -8.32 -10.27 6.43
C VAL A 115 -7.56 -11.45 5.84
N ALA A 116 -8.26 -12.54 5.63
CA ALA A 116 -7.73 -13.69 4.89
C ALA A 116 -7.53 -13.34 3.41
N SER A 117 -6.61 -14.03 2.72
CA SER A 117 -6.25 -13.73 1.34
C SER A 117 -7.42 -13.65 0.37
N PRO A 118 -8.44 -14.52 0.40
CA PRO A 118 -9.59 -14.39 -0.49
C PRO A 118 -10.37 -13.08 -0.30
N GLU A 119 -10.61 -12.69 0.95
CA GLU A 119 -11.28 -11.42 1.26
C GLU A 119 -10.38 -10.23 0.92
N ALA A 120 -9.08 -10.33 1.18
CA ALA A 120 -8.11 -9.28 0.84
C ALA A 120 -8.15 -8.96 -0.66
N LEU A 121 -8.17 -9.96 -1.52
CA LEU A 121 -8.26 -9.76 -2.98
C LEU A 121 -9.54 -9.03 -3.40
N VAL A 122 -10.67 -9.32 -2.76
CA VAL A 122 -11.94 -8.63 -3.01
C VAL A 122 -11.86 -7.17 -2.59
N LEU A 123 -11.37 -6.90 -1.38
CA LEU A 123 -11.23 -5.53 -0.88
C LEU A 123 -10.23 -4.71 -1.69
N LEU A 124 -9.08 -5.29 -2.03
CA LEU A 124 -8.03 -4.64 -2.82
C LEU A 124 -8.49 -4.24 -4.23
N ALA A 125 -9.49 -4.91 -4.79
CA ALA A 125 -10.07 -4.54 -6.08
C ALA A 125 -10.68 -3.12 -6.10
N THR A 126 -10.93 -2.52 -4.94
CA THR A 126 -11.35 -1.11 -4.82
C THR A 126 -10.20 -0.12 -5.07
N SER A 127 -8.96 -0.57 -5.01
CA SER A 127 -7.76 0.24 -5.19
C SER A 127 -7.32 0.28 -6.66
N PRO A 128 -6.47 1.24 -7.05
CA PRO A 128 -5.92 1.28 -8.41
C PRO A 128 -5.12 0.02 -8.78
N GLN A 129 -4.99 -0.24 -10.08
CA GLN A 129 -4.25 -1.40 -10.60
C GLN A 129 -2.81 -1.50 -10.07
N TRP A 130 -2.13 -0.38 -9.90
CA TRP A 130 -0.76 -0.33 -9.37
C TRP A 130 -0.66 -0.66 -7.87
N VAL A 131 -1.79 -0.78 -7.17
CA VAL A 131 -1.88 -1.28 -5.80
C VAL A 131 -2.31 -2.74 -5.81
N HIS A 132 -3.51 -3.04 -6.36
CA HIS A 132 -4.09 -4.36 -6.20
C HIS A 132 -3.39 -5.47 -7.01
N ILE A 133 -2.81 -5.16 -8.16
CA ILE A 133 -2.09 -6.20 -8.95
C ILE A 133 -0.84 -6.67 -8.21
N PRO A 134 0.10 -5.81 -7.79
CA PRO A 134 1.29 -6.26 -7.10
C PRO A 134 1.00 -6.95 -5.76
N VAL A 135 0.07 -6.42 -4.96
CA VAL A 135 -0.32 -7.06 -3.69
C VAL A 135 -0.98 -8.41 -3.94
N GLY A 136 -1.87 -8.48 -4.91
CA GLY A 136 -2.54 -9.73 -5.28
C GLY A 136 -1.57 -10.80 -5.76
N ASP A 137 -0.61 -10.43 -6.59
CA ASP A 137 0.46 -11.34 -7.04
C ASP A 137 1.29 -11.84 -5.85
N TRP A 138 1.65 -10.94 -4.93
CA TRP A 138 2.37 -11.34 -3.71
C TRP A 138 1.56 -12.31 -2.83
N LEU A 139 0.27 -12.04 -2.61
CA LEU A 139 -0.63 -12.92 -1.85
C LEU A 139 -0.77 -14.31 -2.50
N ASN A 140 -0.76 -14.36 -3.83
CA ASN A 140 -0.86 -15.60 -4.60
C ASN A 140 0.50 -16.32 -4.78
N GLY A 141 1.57 -15.78 -4.21
CA GLY A 141 2.91 -16.36 -4.33
C GLY A 141 3.53 -16.23 -5.72
N VAL A 142 3.06 -15.30 -6.54
CA VAL A 142 3.63 -15.04 -7.87
C VAL A 142 4.94 -14.29 -7.71
N VAL A 143 6.02 -14.86 -8.24
CA VAL A 143 7.35 -14.25 -8.23
C VAL A 143 7.62 -13.58 -9.56
N HIS A 144 7.92 -12.29 -9.52
CA HIS A 144 8.36 -11.53 -10.69
C HIS A 144 9.90 -11.48 -10.72
N PRO A 145 10.53 -11.79 -11.88
CA PRO A 145 12.00 -11.87 -11.97
C PRO A 145 12.72 -10.58 -11.55
N THR A 146 12.14 -9.43 -11.83
CA THR A 146 12.72 -8.12 -11.47
C THR A 146 12.23 -7.60 -10.12
N GLY A 147 11.14 -8.15 -9.57
CA GLY A 147 10.45 -7.59 -8.41
C GLY A 147 9.89 -6.19 -8.62
N SER A 148 9.74 -5.75 -9.89
CA SER A 148 9.35 -4.41 -10.26
C SER A 148 8.15 -4.41 -11.19
N PHE A 149 7.26 -3.45 -10.95
CA PHE A 149 6.08 -3.18 -11.77
C PHE A 149 6.14 -1.76 -12.32
N HIS A 150 5.71 -1.58 -13.55
CA HIS A 150 5.65 -0.27 -14.16
C HIS A 150 4.27 -0.02 -14.77
N PHE A 151 3.64 1.06 -14.36
CA PHE A 151 2.35 1.51 -14.85
C PHE A 151 2.46 2.93 -15.42
N ARG A 152 1.63 3.23 -16.40
CA ARG A 152 1.51 4.57 -16.97
C ARG A 152 0.05 4.98 -16.99
N ILE A 153 -0.21 6.21 -16.57
CA ILE A 153 -1.53 6.84 -16.68
C ILE A 153 -1.52 7.70 -17.94
N ILE A 154 -2.43 7.38 -18.84
CA ILE A 154 -2.61 8.09 -20.12
C ILE A 154 -3.88 8.91 -20.03
N GLY A 155 -3.78 10.19 -20.29
CA GLY A 155 -4.87 11.17 -20.23
C GLY A 155 -4.50 12.37 -19.37
N ALA A 156 -4.98 13.54 -19.78
CA ALA A 156 -4.73 14.79 -19.09
C ALA A 156 -5.80 15.11 -18.02
N ASP A 157 -6.87 14.34 -17.99
CA ASP A 157 -7.99 14.51 -17.07
C ASP A 157 -8.20 13.19 -16.29
N ARG A 158 -8.36 13.30 -14.97
CA ARG A 158 -8.59 12.15 -14.09
C ARG A 158 -9.84 11.35 -14.46
N SER A 159 -10.88 11.99 -15.00
CA SER A 159 -12.13 11.34 -15.36
C SER A 159 -12.03 10.49 -16.64
N THR A 160 -11.08 10.79 -17.51
CA THR A 160 -10.89 10.13 -18.80
C THR A 160 -9.57 9.37 -18.91
N SER A 161 -8.74 9.44 -17.88
CA SER A 161 -7.47 8.73 -17.87
C SER A 161 -7.65 7.22 -17.72
N ARG A 162 -6.74 6.48 -18.35
CA ARG A 162 -6.65 5.03 -18.22
C ARG A 162 -5.27 4.63 -17.71
N VAL A 163 -5.22 3.50 -17.03
CA VAL A 163 -3.97 2.91 -16.54
C VAL A 163 -3.54 1.82 -17.50
N GLU A 164 -2.28 1.86 -17.90
CA GLU A 164 -1.63 0.80 -18.67
C GLU A 164 -0.49 0.20 -17.86
N ARG A 165 -0.44 -1.12 -17.79
CA ARG A 165 0.74 -1.83 -17.27
C ARG A 165 1.78 -1.91 -18.37
N ILE A 166 3.00 -1.42 -18.08
CA ILE A 166 4.13 -1.40 -19.03
C ILE A 166 5.06 -2.61 -18.79
N ALA A 167 5.24 -2.98 -17.52
CA ALA A 167 6.05 -4.12 -17.13
C ALA A 167 5.61 -4.68 -15.75
#